data_9bdc350bc3fdc5c74ec92cc9da9f6fdd
#
_entry.id   9bdc350bc3fdc5c74ec92cc9da9f6fdd
#
_cell.length_a   1.000
_cell.length_b   1.000
_cell.length_c   1.000
_cell.angle_alpha   90.00
_cell.angle_beta   90.00
_cell.angle_gamma   90.00
#
_symmetry.space_group_name_H-M   'P 1'
#
loop_
_entity.id
_entity.type
_entity.pdbx_description
1 polymer ?
#
loop_
_entity_poly.entity_id
_entity_poly.type
_entity_poly.pdbx_seq_one_letter_code
_entity_poly.pdbx_strand_id
1 'polypeptide(L)'
;MTIIWSIIIVYMLAMVGIGFYAKTKIKDSADYHLAGRRLGPIMLAGTLAATEIGGGSSVGVASKAYGEWGLSAGWYVVSAGIAIILVSFVAPFMRRAMATTVPEVIGRRYGKSSQLIASILSIVASSALTAVQITATASIVHVLTGFDLKLAIIISGAIVVFYTFLGGMWSVTLTDFVQFFIIVIGFAIAVPFALSNAGGMEHVISQIPKEQLGFTKIGWGTILGFIVLYFMTFSTGQEAVQRYYAAKDEKTAIWGSIMCGGLMTLYAFIPAVLGLIALAAFPNIEENSALATVSVELLPPVIAGILLSGVISATLSSASGNLLAVASVYIKDVHTNIFKKELEDQAELKASRLIVVITGVGAIGISLFSQQIIPLLVFAFTIRSTGPFAAYLLGLLVERVTKNAGLASIIVGTVVGITWEILENPFGIMAVIMGSSASLITFLVVNQIELRRGVDIAPTAYPKE
;
A
#
# COMPACT_ATOMS: atom_id res chain seq x y z
N MET A 1 -24.89 -10.96 15.43
CA MET A 1 -24.83 -10.43 14.04
C MET A 1 -25.46 -9.06 13.88
N THR A 2 -26.70 -8.81 14.31
CA THR A 2 -27.37 -7.49 14.15
C THR A 2 -26.55 -6.32 14.71
N ILE A 3 -26.00 -6.45 15.91
CA ILE A 3 -25.16 -5.40 16.55
C ILE A 3 -23.91 -5.11 15.71
N ILE A 4 -23.23 -6.15 15.23
CA ILE A 4 -22.02 -6.00 14.39
C ILE A 4 -22.36 -5.19 13.13
N TRP A 5 -23.43 -5.59 12.41
CA TRP A 5 -23.88 -4.86 11.23
C TRP A 5 -24.27 -3.41 11.52
N SER A 6 -24.97 -3.18 12.63
CA SER A 6 -25.35 -1.80 13.02
C SER A 6 -24.13 -0.92 13.23
N ILE A 7 -23.09 -1.44 13.88
CA ILE A 7 -21.83 -0.70 14.11
C ILE A 7 -21.11 -0.44 12.79
N ILE A 8 -20.98 -1.45 11.91
CA ILE A 8 -20.36 -1.30 10.59
C ILE A 8 -21.10 -0.22 9.77
N ILE A 9 -22.44 -0.27 9.73
CA ILE A 9 -23.24 0.68 8.97
C ILE A 9 -23.09 2.10 9.53
N VAL A 10 -23.22 2.29 10.85
CA VAL A 10 -23.04 3.60 11.50
C VAL A 10 -21.66 4.15 11.24
N TYR A 11 -20.63 3.31 11.36
CA TYR A 11 -19.27 3.69 11.07
C TYR A 11 -19.08 4.11 9.60
N MET A 12 -19.58 3.33 8.64
CA MET A 12 -19.49 3.65 7.22
C MET A 12 -20.23 4.96 6.89
N LEU A 13 -21.41 5.20 7.50
CA LEU A 13 -22.13 6.47 7.35
C LEU A 13 -21.32 7.65 7.92
N ALA A 14 -20.64 7.47 9.06
CA ALA A 14 -19.77 8.49 9.63
C ALA A 14 -18.58 8.80 8.68
N MET A 15 -17.96 7.79 8.07
CA MET A 15 -16.88 7.98 7.10
C MET A 15 -17.36 8.71 5.84
N VAL A 16 -18.53 8.35 5.33
CA VAL A 16 -19.17 9.08 4.21
C VAL A 16 -19.45 10.54 4.61
N GLY A 17 -19.92 10.79 5.83
CA GLY A 17 -20.13 12.15 6.36
C GLY A 17 -18.84 12.98 6.42
N ILE A 18 -17.73 12.37 6.89
CA ILE A 18 -16.39 13.00 6.86
C ILE A 18 -15.96 13.29 5.41
N GLY A 19 -16.22 12.36 4.48
CA GLY A 19 -15.95 12.55 3.06
C GLY A 19 -16.70 13.75 2.46
N PHE A 20 -17.99 13.92 2.77
CA PHE A 20 -18.73 15.09 2.35
C PHE A 20 -18.19 16.39 2.95
N TYR A 21 -17.83 16.39 4.23
CA TYR A 21 -17.16 17.54 4.85
C TYR A 21 -15.83 17.86 4.15
N ALA A 22 -15.02 16.86 3.87
CA ALA A 22 -13.73 17.02 3.17
C ALA A 22 -13.91 17.62 1.77
N LYS A 23 -14.98 17.25 1.05
CA LYS A 23 -15.30 17.80 -0.27
C LYS A 23 -15.42 19.33 -0.25
N THR A 24 -15.88 19.93 0.86
CA THR A 24 -15.96 21.39 1.01
C THR A 24 -14.59 22.08 1.07
N LYS A 25 -13.52 21.32 1.32
CA LYS A 25 -12.13 21.84 1.39
C LYS A 25 -11.45 21.86 0.04
N ILE A 26 -12.00 21.18 -0.97
CA ILE A 26 -11.42 21.05 -2.31
C ILE A 26 -11.84 22.28 -3.13
N LYS A 27 -10.86 23.11 -3.49
CA LYS A 27 -11.06 24.31 -4.29
C LYS A 27 -10.49 24.18 -5.70
N ASP A 28 -9.41 23.42 -5.85
CA ASP A 28 -8.65 23.25 -7.09
C ASP A 28 -8.09 21.83 -7.25
N SER A 29 -7.39 21.57 -8.33
CA SER A 29 -6.72 20.29 -8.63
C SER A 29 -5.62 19.97 -7.61
N ALA A 30 -4.91 20.97 -7.07
CA ALA A 30 -3.88 20.74 -6.05
C ALA A 30 -4.49 20.30 -4.71
N ASP A 31 -5.63 20.86 -4.32
CA ASP A 31 -6.38 20.38 -3.16
C ASP A 31 -6.90 18.95 -3.38
N TYR A 32 -7.34 18.61 -4.60
CA TYR A 32 -7.84 17.28 -4.93
C TYR A 32 -6.75 16.22 -4.88
N HIS A 33 -5.56 16.47 -5.47
CA HIS A 33 -4.48 15.49 -5.58
C HIS A 33 -3.50 15.51 -4.40
N LEU A 34 -3.27 16.67 -3.76
CA LEU A 34 -2.19 16.89 -2.79
C LEU A 34 -2.63 17.58 -1.50
N ALA A 35 -3.93 17.68 -1.23
CA ALA A 35 -4.46 18.39 -0.07
C ALA A 35 -3.84 19.80 0.11
N GLY A 36 -3.59 20.50 -0.99
CA GLY A 36 -2.97 21.84 -1.02
C GLY A 36 -1.56 21.89 -0.47
N ARG A 37 -0.86 20.77 -0.33
CA ARG A 37 0.48 20.64 0.27
C ARG A 37 0.56 21.21 1.70
N ARG A 38 -0.47 20.95 2.51
CA ARG A 38 -0.64 21.53 3.86
C ARG A 38 -0.63 20.50 4.99
N LEU A 39 -0.26 19.24 4.72
CA LEU A 39 -0.25 18.20 5.73
C LEU A 39 0.84 18.44 6.77
N GLY A 40 0.46 18.51 8.05
CA GLY A 40 1.39 18.51 9.18
C GLY A 40 1.91 17.10 9.52
N PRO A 41 2.91 16.96 10.41
CA PRO A 41 3.59 15.69 10.66
C PRO A 41 2.68 14.61 11.23
N ILE A 42 1.78 14.94 12.17
CA ILE A 42 0.84 13.99 12.77
C ILE A 42 -0.17 13.50 11.72
N MET A 43 -0.69 14.41 10.90
CA MET A 43 -1.64 14.09 9.85
C MET A 43 -0.99 13.26 8.74
N LEU A 44 0.26 13.58 8.38
CA LEU A 44 1.06 12.80 7.44
C LEU A 44 1.32 11.39 7.98
N ALA A 45 1.75 11.25 9.24
CA ALA A 45 1.97 9.96 9.88
C ALA A 45 0.70 9.11 9.92
N GLY A 46 -0.43 9.71 10.30
CA GLY A 46 -1.72 9.02 10.38
C GLY A 46 -2.21 8.53 9.02
N THR A 47 -2.15 9.37 7.97
CA THR A 47 -2.59 8.97 6.63
C THR A 47 -1.63 7.96 5.99
N LEU A 48 -0.30 8.08 6.19
CA LEU A 48 0.66 7.06 5.78
C LEU A 48 0.36 5.72 6.49
N ALA A 49 0.24 5.71 7.81
CA ALA A 49 -0.03 4.51 8.57
C ALA A 49 -1.37 3.85 8.18
N ALA A 50 -2.44 4.62 8.02
CA ALA A 50 -3.73 4.09 7.60
C ALA A 50 -3.71 3.50 6.18
N THR A 51 -2.88 4.06 5.28
CA THR A 51 -2.71 3.52 3.92
C THR A 51 -1.96 2.19 3.92
N GLU A 52 -0.93 2.08 4.75
CA GLU A 52 -0.07 0.90 4.83
C GLU A 52 -0.68 -0.20 5.73
N ILE A 53 -1.47 0.18 6.74
CA ILE A 53 -2.25 -0.75 7.57
C ILE A 53 -3.57 -1.07 6.85
N GLY A 54 -3.48 -1.71 5.69
CA GLY A 54 -4.61 -2.19 4.91
C GLY A 54 -4.88 -3.68 5.10
N GLY A 55 -5.49 -4.29 4.07
CA GLY A 55 -5.83 -5.71 4.08
C GLY A 55 -4.62 -6.64 4.22
N GLY A 56 -3.48 -6.30 3.61
CA GLY A 56 -2.25 -7.08 3.73
C GLY A 56 -1.72 -7.13 5.16
N SER A 57 -1.62 -5.98 5.81
CA SER A 57 -1.10 -5.85 7.19
C SER A 57 -2.06 -6.34 8.27
N SER A 58 -3.33 -6.51 7.96
CA SER A 58 -4.37 -6.95 8.89
C SER A 58 -4.82 -8.38 8.58
N VAL A 59 -5.66 -8.55 7.55
CA VAL A 59 -6.20 -9.85 7.16
C VAL A 59 -5.10 -10.78 6.65
N GLY A 60 -4.19 -10.27 5.81
CA GLY A 60 -3.10 -11.06 5.25
C GLY A 60 -2.11 -11.55 6.31
N VAL A 61 -1.75 -10.71 7.30
CA VAL A 61 -0.88 -11.13 8.40
C VAL A 61 -1.56 -12.16 9.29
N ALA A 62 -2.84 -11.97 9.63
CA ALA A 62 -3.60 -12.97 10.39
C ALA A 62 -3.73 -14.29 9.65
N SER A 63 -3.98 -14.24 8.33
CA SER A 63 -4.02 -15.42 7.44
C SER A 63 -2.69 -16.17 7.44
N LYS A 64 -1.57 -15.48 7.25
CA LYS A 64 -0.24 -16.10 7.26
C LYS A 64 0.19 -16.61 8.64
N ALA A 65 -0.26 -15.98 9.71
CA ALA A 65 -0.04 -16.45 11.06
C ALA A 65 -0.85 -17.73 11.36
N TYR A 66 -2.08 -17.80 10.88
CA TYR A 66 -2.91 -19.00 10.92
C TYR A 66 -2.28 -20.15 10.11
N GLY A 67 -1.77 -19.85 8.92
CA GLY A 67 -1.13 -20.80 8.02
C GLY A 67 0.32 -21.12 8.39
N GLU A 68 1.25 -20.76 7.52
CA GLU A 68 2.63 -21.24 7.58
C GLU A 68 3.58 -20.42 8.47
N TRP A 69 3.33 -19.11 8.65
CA TRP A 69 4.32 -18.20 9.26
C TRP A 69 4.25 -18.10 10.77
N GLY A 70 3.11 -18.47 11.37
CA GLY A 70 2.91 -18.36 12.81
C GLY A 70 3.13 -16.94 13.33
N LEU A 71 3.68 -16.81 14.52
CA LEU A 71 3.98 -15.52 15.17
C LEU A 71 4.92 -14.67 14.30
N SER A 72 5.83 -15.29 13.55
CA SER A 72 6.77 -14.56 12.70
C SER A 72 6.11 -13.75 11.56
N ALA A 73 4.79 -13.94 11.30
CA ALA A 73 4.03 -13.12 10.36
C ALA A 73 4.05 -11.63 10.72
N GLY A 74 4.20 -11.28 12.01
CA GLY A 74 4.35 -9.89 12.45
C GLY A 74 5.55 -9.17 11.84
N TRP A 75 6.62 -9.88 11.47
CA TRP A 75 7.78 -9.29 10.79
C TRP A 75 7.44 -8.66 9.45
N TYR A 76 6.38 -9.08 8.80
CA TYR A 76 5.90 -8.45 7.58
C TYR A 76 5.63 -6.95 7.81
N VAL A 77 4.94 -6.60 8.90
CA VAL A 77 4.62 -5.21 9.23
C VAL A 77 5.77 -4.50 9.95
N VAL A 78 6.56 -5.19 10.80
CA VAL A 78 7.78 -4.61 11.39
C VAL A 78 8.76 -4.19 10.29
N SER A 79 8.96 -5.03 9.28
CA SER A 79 9.83 -4.72 8.14
C SER A 79 9.34 -3.48 7.38
N ALA A 80 8.03 -3.34 7.20
CA ALA A 80 7.44 -2.14 6.62
C ALA A 80 7.67 -0.90 7.52
N GLY A 81 7.49 -1.03 8.84
CA GLY A 81 7.77 0.03 9.79
C GLY A 81 9.23 0.50 9.77
N ILE A 82 10.17 -0.44 9.74
CA ILE A 82 11.61 -0.12 9.61
C ILE A 82 11.88 0.57 8.27
N ALA A 83 11.33 0.04 7.19
CA ALA A 83 11.54 0.59 5.85
C ALA A 83 11.03 2.02 5.72
N ILE A 84 9.86 2.35 6.27
CA ILE A 84 9.32 3.71 6.19
C ILE A 84 10.11 4.69 7.06
N ILE A 85 10.72 4.23 8.17
CA ILE A 85 11.71 5.01 8.92
C ILE A 85 12.93 5.28 8.03
N LEU A 86 13.43 4.29 7.29
CA LEU A 86 14.53 4.50 6.36
C LEU A 86 14.17 5.47 5.23
N VAL A 87 12.93 5.48 4.76
CA VAL A 87 12.45 6.46 3.78
C VAL A 87 12.55 7.90 4.29
N SER A 88 12.58 8.14 5.63
CA SER A 88 12.76 9.49 6.18
C SER A 88 14.03 10.19 5.67
N PHE A 89 15.07 9.44 5.27
CA PHE A 89 16.28 10.00 4.67
C PHE A 89 16.06 10.50 3.23
N VAL A 90 15.09 9.95 2.52
CA VAL A 90 14.76 10.30 1.12
C VAL A 90 13.58 11.26 1.05
N ALA A 91 12.69 11.23 2.01
CA ALA A 91 11.45 12.02 2.06
C ALA A 91 11.65 13.55 1.86
N PRO A 92 12.70 14.21 2.39
CA PRO A 92 12.97 15.62 2.09
C PRO A 92 13.19 15.91 0.61
N PHE A 93 13.90 15.03 -0.08
CA PHE A 93 14.18 15.16 -1.51
C PHE A 93 12.89 14.96 -2.33
N MET A 94 12.05 14.01 -1.93
CA MET A 94 10.71 13.83 -2.52
C MET A 94 9.89 15.11 -2.37
N ARG A 95 9.81 15.65 -1.16
CA ARG A 95 9.05 16.89 -0.90
C ARG A 95 9.57 18.06 -1.70
N ARG A 96 10.90 18.21 -1.82
CA ARG A 96 11.57 19.28 -2.59
C ARG A 96 11.29 19.19 -4.09
N ALA A 97 11.05 17.99 -4.63
CA ALA A 97 10.74 17.80 -6.05
C ALA A 97 9.44 18.51 -6.49
N MET A 98 8.54 18.86 -5.57
CA MET A 98 7.30 19.59 -5.86
C MET A 98 6.49 18.97 -7.01
N ALA A 99 6.57 17.66 -7.16
CA ALA A 99 5.86 16.90 -8.18
C ALA A 99 4.47 16.45 -7.71
N THR A 100 3.70 15.85 -8.59
CA THR A 100 2.42 15.21 -8.30
C THR A 100 2.55 13.70 -8.37
N THR A 101 3.42 13.20 -9.26
CA THR A 101 3.60 11.76 -9.48
C THR A 101 5.08 11.37 -9.48
N VAL A 102 5.35 10.10 -9.17
CA VAL A 102 6.69 9.50 -9.30
C VAL A 102 7.14 9.45 -10.76
N PRO A 103 6.30 9.01 -11.73
CA PRO A 103 6.65 9.06 -13.14
C PRO A 103 6.96 10.46 -13.66
N GLU A 104 6.32 11.51 -13.13
CA GLU A 104 6.62 12.91 -13.47
C GLU A 104 8.08 13.26 -13.17
N VAL A 105 8.58 12.89 -11.99
CA VAL A 105 9.98 13.12 -11.60
C VAL A 105 10.95 12.36 -12.54
N ILE A 106 10.61 11.09 -12.84
CA ILE A 106 11.37 10.27 -13.80
C ILE A 106 11.36 10.95 -15.18
N GLY A 107 10.22 11.47 -15.61
CA GLY A 107 10.08 12.16 -16.89
C GLY A 107 10.88 13.43 -17.00
N ARG A 108 10.90 14.26 -15.92
CA ARG A 108 11.72 15.48 -15.83
C ARG A 108 13.22 15.17 -16.00
N ARG A 109 13.67 14.05 -15.44
CA ARG A 109 15.08 13.62 -15.49
C ARG A 109 15.44 12.91 -16.80
N TYR A 110 14.68 11.91 -17.20
CA TYR A 110 15.08 10.94 -18.21
C TYR A 110 14.22 10.97 -19.48
N GLY A 111 13.23 11.84 -19.53
CA GLY A 111 12.39 12.06 -20.70
C GLY A 111 11.12 11.21 -20.73
N LYS A 112 10.31 11.45 -21.76
CA LYS A 112 8.92 10.95 -21.88
C LYS A 112 8.80 9.43 -21.96
N SER A 113 9.76 8.75 -22.59
CA SER A 113 9.73 7.28 -22.69
C SER A 113 9.88 6.63 -21.32
N SER A 114 10.83 7.12 -20.49
CA SER A 114 11.02 6.65 -19.12
C SER A 114 9.80 6.93 -18.25
N GLN A 115 9.18 8.11 -18.41
CA GLN A 115 7.94 8.49 -17.75
C GLN A 115 6.80 7.54 -18.09
N LEU A 116 6.58 7.25 -19.37
CA LEU A 116 5.49 6.40 -19.83
C LEU A 116 5.64 4.95 -19.31
N ILE A 117 6.85 4.39 -19.36
CA ILE A 117 7.10 3.03 -18.84
C ILE A 117 6.83 3.00 -17.34
N ALA A 118 7.38 3.95 -16.56
CA ALA A 118 7.14 4.04 -15.13
C ALA A 118 5.65 4.21 -14.79
N SER A 119 4.90 4.97 -15.60
CA SER A 119 3.46 5.16 -15.46
C SER A 119 2.69 3.85 -15.65
N ILE A 120 3.00 3.08 -16.68
CA ILE A 120 2.35 1.79 -16.96
C ILE A 120 2.61 0.83 -15.79
N LEU A 121 3.86 0.72 -15.32
CA LEU A 121 4.22 -0.12 -14.19
C LEU A 121 3.47 0.29 -12.92
N SER A 122 3.37 1.59 -12.64
CA SER A 122 2.63 2.13 -11.49
C SER A 122 1.13 1.82 -11.57
N ILE A 123 0.50 1.97 -12.75
CA ILE A 123 -0.92 1.67 -12.97
C ILE A 123 -1.20 0.18 -12.75
N VAL A 124 -0.39 -0.70 -13.35
CA VAL A 124 -0.55 -2.16 -13.20
C VAL A 124 -0.42 -2.58 -11.74
N ALA A 125 0.62 -2.11 -11.07
CA ALA A 125 0.86 -2.42 -9.66
C ALA A 125 -0.28 -1.91 -8.75
N SER A 126 -0.70 -0.65 -8.92
CA SER A 126 -1.78 -0.08 -8.10
C SER A 126 -3.13 -0.76 -8.36
N SER A 127 -3.37 -1.26 -9.57
CA SER A 127 -4.55 -2.08 -9.87
C SER A 127 -4.52 -3.41 -9.11
N ALA A 128 -3.38 -4.09 -9.07
CA ALA A 128 -3.19 -5.31 -8.29
C ALA A 128 -3.31 -5.05 -6.78
N LEU A 129 -2.76 -3.95 -6.28
CA LEU A 129 -2.92 -3.54 -4.87
C LEU A 129 -4.39 -3.27 -4.51
N THR A 130 -5.15 -2.67 -5.42
CA THR A 130 -6.60 -2.50 -5.24
C THR A 130 -7.31 -3.85 -5.14
N ALA A 131 -6.92 -4.82 -5.97
CA ALA A 131 -7.48 -6.18 -5.92
C ALA A 131 -7.21 -6.85 -4.57
N VAL A 132 -6.01 -6.70 -4.00
CA VAL A 132 -5.69 -7.18 -2.65
C VAL A 132 -6.66 -6.64 -1.60
N GLN A 133 -6.96 -5.34 -1.65
CA GLN A 133 -7.87 -4.72 -0.69
C GLN A 133 -9.31 -5.19 -0.87
N ILE A 134 -9.74 -5.41 -2.11
CA ILE A 134 -11.06 -5.97 -2.42
C ILE A 134 -11.17 -7.39 -1.86
N THR A 135 -10.15 -8.24 -2.07
CA THR A 135 -10.12 -9.61 -1.54
C THR A 135 -10.16 -9.63 -0.02
N ALA A 136 -9.38 -8.76 0.65
CA ALA A 136 -9.39 -8.66 2.11
C ALA A 136 -10.75 -8.21 2.67
N THR A 137 -11.41 -7.24 2.03
CA THR A 137 -12.77 -6.83 2.39
C THR A 137 -13.78 -7.97 2.15
N ALA A 138 -13.65 -8.67 1.03
CA ALA A 138 -14.54 -9.76 0.65
C ALA A 138 -14.47 -10.94 1.63
N SER A 139 -13.30 -11.25 2.19
CA SER A 139 -13.14 -12.28 3.22
C SER A 139 -13.98 -11.97 4.47
N ILE A 140 -14.04 -10.69 4.86
CA ILE A 140 -14.87 -10.26 6.00
C ILE A 140 -16.36 -10.36 5.63
N VAL A 141 -16.74 -9.86 4.45
CA VAL A 141 -18.14 -9.94 3.96
C VAL A 141 -18.60 -11.39 3.84
N HIS A 142 -17.75 -12.28 3.33
CA HIS A 142 -18.03 -13.71 3.25
C HIS A 142 -18.40 -14.31 4.61
N VAL A 143 -17.57 -14.08 5.63
CA VAL A 143 -17.81 -14.59 6.99
C VAL A 143 -19.08 -13.98 7.62
N LEU A 144 -19.32 -12.69 7.42
CA LEU A 144 -20.46 -11.99 8.00
C LEU A 144 -21.81 -12.36 7.37
N THR A 145 -21.83 -12.68 6.08
CA THR A 145 -23.05 -12.91 5.31
C THR A 145 -23.32 -14.36 4.95
N GLY A 146 -22.26 -15.20 4.94
CA GLY A 146 -22.33 -16.55 4.37
C GLY A 146 -22.42 -16.56 2.84
N PHE A 147 -22.25 -15.44 2.16
CA PHE A 147 -22.22 -15.38 0.69
C PHE A 147 -21.00 -16.13 0.15
N ASP A 148 -21.12 -16.67 -1.04
CA ASP A 148 -19.95 -17.19 -1.77
C ASP A 148 -18.88 -16.10 -1.93
N LEU A 149 -17.60 -16.48 -1.82
CA LEU A 149 -16.48 -15.54 -1.84
C LEU A 149 -16.43 -14.69 -3.12
N LYS A 150 -16.78 -15.27 -4.28
CA LYS A 150 -16.84 -14.54 -5.55
C LYS A 150 -17.89 -13.44 -5.53
N LEU A 151 -19.07 -13.73 -4.97
CA LEU A 151 -20.12 -12.72 -4.79
C LEU A 151 -19.67 -11.64 -3.81
N ALA A 152 -19.02 -12.02 -2.71
CA ALA A 152 -18.45 -11.07 -1.75
C ALA A 152 -17.39 -10.17 -2.38
N ILE A 153 -16.54 -10.68 -3.29
CA ILE A 153 -15.56 -9.91 -4.07
C ILE A 153 -16.27 -8.87 -4.95
N ILE A 154 -17.32 -9.26 -5.67
CA ILE A 154 -18.06 -8.34 -6.54
C ILE A 154 -18.69 -7.21 -5.72
N ILE A 155 -19.35 -7.55 -4.61
CA ILE A 155 -19.99 -6.57 -3.72
C ILE A 155 -18.94 -5.63 -3.13
N SER A 156 -17.87 -6.17 -2.56
CA SER A 156 -16.79 -5.38 -1.96
C SER A 156 -16.12 -4.46 -2.97
N GLY A 157 -15.85 -4.96 -4.18
CA GLY A 157 -15.28 -4.17 -5.26
C GLY A 157 -16.20 -3.04 -5.71
N ALA A 158 -17.51 -3.30 -5.83
CA ALA A 158 -18.48 -2.25 -6.16
C ALA A 158 -18.49 -1.13 -5.10
N ILE A 159 -18.44 -1.49 -3.81
CA ILE A 159 -18.36 -0.52 -2.69
C ILE A 159 -17.07 0.31 -2.78
N VAL A 160 -15.93 -0.33 -3.02
CA VAL A 160 -14.62 0.35 -3.19
C VAL A 160 -14.68 1.37 -4.33
N VAL A 161 -15.18 0.96 -5.50
CA VAL A 161 -15.28 1.84 -6.68
C VAL A 161 -16.21 3.02 -6.40
N PHE A 162 -17.38 2.75 -5.83
CA PHE A 162 -18.36 3.79 -5.51
C PHE A 162 -17.80 4.81 -4.49
N TYR A 163 -17.17 4.31 -3.42
CA TYR A 163 -16.56 5.16 -2.39
C TYR A 163 -15.47 6.06 -2.99
N THR A 164 -14.59 5.50 -3.82
CA THR A 164 -13.49 6.25 -4.45
C THR A 164 -14.00 7.28 -5.46
N PHE A 165 -15.04 6.94 -6.21
CA PHE A 165 -15.67 7.84 -7.18
C PHE A 165 -16.16 9.16 -6.55
N LEU A 166 -16.61 9.11 -5.29
CA LEU A 166 -17.09 10.30 -4.56
C LEU A 166 -15.98 11.14 -3.95
N GLY A 167 -14.82 10.52 -3.60
CA GLY A 167 -13.76 11.13 -2.79
C GLY A 167 -12.71 11.92 -3.58
N GLY A 168 -11.71 12.42 -2.84
CA GLY A 168 -10.47 13.04 -3.30
C GLY A 168 -9.46 12.99 -2.14
N MET A 169 -8.24 13.50 -2.31
CA MET A 169 -7.15 13.37 -1.31
C MET A 169 -7.51 13.94 0.07
N TRP A 170 -8.23 15.05 0.15
CA TRP A 170 -8.71 15.59 1.43
C TRP A 170 -9.65 14.63 2.15
N SER A 171 -10.57 14.00 1.39
CA SER A 171 -11.48 13.00 1.96
C SER A 171 -10.70 11.82 2.51
N VAL A 172 -9.79 11.26 1.69
CA VAL A 172 -8.93 10.13 2.08
C VAL A 172 -8.12 10.48 3.34
N THR A 173 -7.43 11.61 3.36
CA THR A 173 -6.56 11.99 4.49
C THR A 173 -7.31 12.15 5.82
N LEU A 174 -8.51 12.76 5.80
CA LEU A 174 -9.30 12.95 7.01
C LEU A 174 -9.93 11.64 7.51
N THR A 175 -10.41 10.80 6.60
CA THR A 175 -10.92 9.47 6.97
C THR A 175 -9.79 8.57 7.47
N ASP A 176 -8.64 8.53 6.79
CA ASP A 176 -7.46 7.78 7.18
C ASP A 176 -7.04 8.09 8.62
N PHE A 177 -7.01 9.37 8.98
CA PHE A 177 -6.62 9.78 10.32
C PHE A 177 -7.52 9.20 11.41
N VAL A 178 -8.84 9.23 11.20
CA VAL A 178 -9.81 8.63 12.15
C VAL A 178 -9.71 7.11 12.16
N GLN A 179 -9.59 6.50 10.99
CA GLN A 179 -9.49 5.06 10.80
C GLN A 179 -8.30 4.46 11.51
N PHE A 180 -7.14 5.12 11.42
CA PHE A 180 -5.92 4.68 12.09
C PHE A 180 -6.14 4.44 13.59
N PHE A 181 -6.76 5.38 14.31
CA PHE A 181 -7.05 5.21 15.74
C PHE A 181 -8.02 4.08 16.01
N ILE A 182 -9.07 3.94 15.19
CA ILE A 182 -10.07 2.88 15.37
C ILE A 182 -9.45 1.50 15.15
N ILE A 183 -8.58 1.37 14.14
CA ILE A 183 -7.86 0.11 13.88
C ILE A 183 -6.96 -0.23 15.07
N VAL A 184 -6.07 0.66 15.47
CA VAL A 184 -5.10 0.38 16.54
C VAL A 184 -5.79 0.06 17.84
N ILE A 185 -6.79 0.85 18.24
CA ILE A 185 -7.57 0.63 19.46
C ILE A 185 -8.39 -0.66 19.35
N GLY A 186 -9.07 -0.88 18.23
CA GLY A 186 -9.88 -2.07 17.99
C GLY A 186 -9.08 -3.36 18.10
N PHE A 187 -7.92 -3.41 17.45
CA PHE A 187 -7.02 -4.56 17.51
C PHE A 187 -6.42 -4.76 18.91
N ALA A 188 -5.99 -3.69 19.59
CA ALA A 188 -5.42 -3.78 20.95
C ALA A 188 -6.43 -4.32 21.95
N ILE A 189 -7.70 -3.91 21.87
CA ILE A 189 -8.78 -4.40 22.73
C ILE A 189 -9.19 -5.82 22.34
N ALA A 190 -9.17 -6.19 21.08
CA ALA A 190 -9.60 -7.50 20.60
C ALA A 190 -8.76 -8.66 21.18
N VAL A 191 -7.44 -8.48 21.31
CA VAL A 191 -6.53 -9.56 21.77
C VAL A 191 -6.90 -10.12 23.14
N PRO A 192 -7.05 -9.32 24.22
CA PRO A 192 -7.37 -9.87 25.53
C PRO A 192 -8.73 -10.58 25.57
N PHE A 193 -9.74 -10.06 24.85
CA PHE A 193 -11.05 -10.73 24.78
C PHE A 193 -10.98 -12.04 23.98
N ALA A 194 -10.30 -12.04 22.85
CA ALA A 194 -10.11 -13.24 22.03
C ALA A 194 -9.37 -14.33 22.80
N LEU A 195 -8.28 -13.96 23.51
CA LEU A 195 -7.53 -14.88 24.39
C LEU A 195 -8.39 -15.45 25.50
N SER A 196 -9.14 -14.59 26.21
CA SER A 196 -10.00 -15.02 27.31
C SER A 196 -11.06 -16.01 26.84
N ASN A 197 -11.72 -15.72 25.71
CA ASN A 197 -12.80 -16.56 25.20
C ASN A 197 -12.30 -17.80 24.46
N ALA A 198 -11.02 -17.84 24.04
CA ALA A 198 -10.35 -19.01 23.52
C ALA A 198 -9.79 -19.95 24.63
N GLY A 199 -10.12 -19.73 25.90
CA GLY A 199 -9.65 -20.55 27.01
C GLY A 199 -8.37 -20.07 27.71
N GLY A 200 -7.89 -18.87 27.38
CA GLY A 200 -6.70 -18.24 27.95
C GLY A 200 -5.40 -18.56 27.22
N MET A 201 -4.34 -17.84 27.58
CA MET A 201 -3.03 -17.93 26.92
C MET A 201 -2.44 -19.34 26.96
N GLU A 202 -2.49 -20.01 28.12
CA GLU A 202 -1.93 -21.36 28.28
C GLU A 202 -2.66 -22.37 27.39
N HIS A 203 -3.99 -22.28 27.33
CA HIS A 203 -4.78 -23.15 26.45
C HIS A 203 -4.43 -22.92 24.98
N VAL A 204 -4.44 -21.67 24.53
CA VAL A 204 -4.09 -21.32 23.14
C VAL A 204 -2.70 -21.83 22.77
N ILE A 205 -1.69 -21.63 23.63
CA ILE A 205 -0.32 -22.11 23.39
C ILE A 205 -0.27 -23.63 23.31
N SER A 206 -1.07 -24.35 24.11
CA SER A 206 -1.10 -25.82 24.12
C SER A 206 -1.71 -26.43 22.85
N GLN A 207 -2.59 -25.71 22.17
CA GLN A 207 -3.27 -26.15 20.93
C GLN A 207 -2.47 -25.84 19.66
N ILE A 208 -1.45 -24.98 19.73
CA ILE A 208 -0.67 -24.55 18.58
C ILE A 208 0.63 -25.34 18.50
N PRO A 209 1.05 -25.81 17.29
CA PRO A 209 2.37 -26.38 17.11
C PRO A 209 3.47 -25.42 17.59
N LYS A 210 4.43 -25.93 18.37
CA LYS A 210 5.52 -25.10 18.94
C LYS A 210 6.27 -24.29 17.89
N GLU A 211 6.39 -24.79 16.68
CA GLU A 211 7.02 -24.12 15.55
C GLU A 211 6.30 -22.83 15.15
N GLN A 212 4.97 -22.76 15.32
CA GLN A 212 4.17 -21.57 15.03
C GLN A 212 4.42 -20.41 16.01
N LEU A 213 4.96 -20.73 17.18
CA LEU A 213 5.34 -19.73 18.20
C LEU A 213 6.74 -19.14 17.94
N GLY A 214 7.48 -19.67 16.98
CA GLY A 214 8.80 -19.21 16.60
C GLY A 214 8.79 -17.76 16.12
N PHE A 215 9.53 -16.86 16.79
CA PHE A 215 9.59 -15.45 16.46
C PHE A 215 10.23 -15.16 15.11
N THR A 216 11.12 -16.03 14.65
CA THR A 216 11.86 -15.89 13.38
C THR A 216 11.68 -17.09 12.46
N LYS A 217 10.54 -17.78 12.55
CA LYS A 217 10.24 -18.99 11.76
C LYS A 217 10.43 -18.78 10.25
N ILE A 218 10.03 -17.61 9.72
CA ILE A 218 10.20 -17.27 8.29
C ILE A 218 11.66 -17.04 7.87
N GLY A 219 12.59 -17.03 8.83
CA GLY A 219 14.02 -16.85 8.58
C GLY A 219 14.46 -15.40 8.38
N TRP A 220 15.69 -15.09 8.82
CA TRP A 220 16.27 -13.74 8.71
C TRP A 220 16.41 -13.27 7.25
N GLY A 221 16.66 -14.18 6.31
CA GLY A 221 16.72 -13.83 4.88
C GLY A 221 15.42 -13.24 4.38
N THR A 222 14.28 -13.84 4.73
CA THR A 222 12.95 -13.35 4.38
C THR A 222 12.65 -12.00 5.05
N ILE A 223 13.01 -11.85 6.35
CA ILE A 223 12.81 -10.60 7.09
C ILE A 223 13.58 -9.46 6.45
N LEU A 224 14.88 -9.66 6.16
CA LEU A 224 15.70 -8.68 5.47
C LEU A 224 15.18 -8.39 4.06
N GLY A 225 14.71 -9.43 3.35
CA GLY A 225 14.06 -9.29 2.06
C GLY A 225 12.83 -8.37 2.11
N PHE A 226 12.00 -8.50 3.14
CA PHE A 226 10.85 -7.60 3.35
C PHE A 226 11.27 -6.16 3.67
N ILE A 227 12.32 -5.94 4.46
CA ILE A 227 12.82 -4.58 4.73
C ILE A 227 13.26 -3.91 3.42
N VAL A 228 14.02 -4.63 2.59
CA VAL A 228 14.47 -4.14 1.28
C VAL A 228 13.28 -3.91 0.34
N LEU A 229 12.36 -4.88 0.24
CA LEU A 229 11.13 -4.77 -0.55
C LEU A 229 10.33 -3.51 -0.17
N TYR A 230 10.08 -3.31 1.12
CA TYR A 230 9.30 -2.18 1.58
C TYR A 230 10.02 -0.84 1.41
N PHE A 231 11.34 -0.79 1.63
CA PHE A 231 12.10 0.43 1.38
C PHE A 231 12.02 0.86 -0.09
N MET A 232 12.16 -0.07 -1.02
CA MET A 232 12.03 0.20 -2.45
C MET A 232 10.60 0.60 -2.82
N THR A 233 9.64 -0.13 -2.29
CA THR A 233 8.22 0.10 -2.53
C THR A 233 7.73 1.45 -2.01
N PHE A 234 8.08 1.84 -0.78
CA PHE A 234 7.67 3.12 -0.22
C PHE A 234 8.44 4.30 -0.81
N SER A 235 9.63 4.03 -1.37
CA SER A 235 10.38 5.04 -2.12
C SER A 235 9.82 5.30 -3.52
N THR A 236 9.04 4.39 -4.11
CA THR A 236 8.55 4.48 -5.50
C THR A 236 7.03 4.37 -5.63
N GLY A 237 6.35 3.92 -4.57
CA GLY A 237 4.91 3.75 -4.57
C GLY A 237 4.18 5.08 -4.63
N GLN A 238 3.39 5.27 -5.69
CA GLN A 238 2.69 6.54 -5.92
C GLN A 238 1.81 6.94 -4.72
N GLU A 239 1.10 6.00 -4.10
CA GLU A 239 0.21 6.24 -2.97
C GLU A 239 0.97 6.74 -1.72
N ALA A 240 2.18 6.22 -1.46
CA ALA A 240 3.02 6.68 -0.34
C ALA A 240 3.71 8.01 -0.69
N VAL A 241 4.36 8.08 -1.86
CA VAL A 241 5.13 9.25 -2.30
C VAL A 241 4.25 10.48 -2.47
N GLN A 242 3.01 10.34 -2.95
CA GLN A 242 2.06 11.44 -3.09
C GLN A 242 1.78 12.13 -1.75
N ARG A 243 1.81 11.39 -0.63
CA ARG A 243 1.68 11.95 0.71
C ARG A 243 2.89 12.79 1.11
N TYR A 244 4.10 12.37 0.73
CA TYR A 244 5.30 13.19 0.92
C TYR A 244 5.25 14.48 0.08
N TYR A 245 4.73 14.41 -1.14
CA TYR A 245 4.49 15.61 -1.96
C TYR A 245 3.44 16.55 -1.33
N ALA A 246 2.48 16.00 -0.58
CA ALA A 246 1.46 16.74 0.14
C ALA A 246 1.91 17.31 1.49
N ALA A 247 3.09 16.92 2.00
CA ALA A 247 3.64 17.43 3.24
C ALA A 247 3.88 18.95 3.19
N LYS A 248 3.71 19.65 4.31
CA LYS A 248 3.91 21.08 4.42
C LYS A 248 5.35 21.50 4.09
N ASP A 249 6.31 20.76 4.61
CA ASP A 249 7.75 21.02 4.46
C ASP A 249 8.57 19.72 4.61
N GLU A 250 9.88 19.82 4.42
CA GLU A 250 10.81 18.69 4.49
C GLU A 250 10.87 18.06 5.90
N LYS A 251 10.82 18.89 6.95
CA LYS A 251 10.80 18.40 8.35
C LYS A 251 9.54 17.59 8.64
N THR A 252 8.42 18.02 8.10
CA THR A 252 7.15 17.29 8.16
C THR A 252 7.28 15.92 7.50
N ALA A 253 7.93 15.83 6.33
CA ALA A 253 8.15 14.56 5.64
C ALA A 253 9.00 13.59 6.49
N ILE A 254 10.08 14.08 7.12
CA ILE A 254 10.94 13.27 8.01
C ILE A 254 10.15 12.75 9.21
N TRP A 255 9.56 13.65 9.99
CA TRP A 255 8.88 13.27 11.22
C TRP A 255 7.63 12.42 10.96
N GLY A 256 6.90 12.70 9.87
CA GLY A 256 5.78 11.87 9.44
C GLY A 256 6.18 10.42 9.14
N SER A 257 7.32 10.21 8.47
CA SER A 257 7.88 8.86 8.24
C SER A 257 8.26 8.16 9.55
N ILE A 258 9.02 8.83 10.42
CA ILE A 258 9.49 8.23 11.67
C ILE A 258 8.31 7.85 12.56
N MET A 259 7.33 8.74 12.71
CA MET A 259 6.13 8.47 13.49
C MET A 259 5.31 7.32 12.89
N CYS A 260 5.12 7.31 11.57
CA CYS A 260 4.40 6.24 10.87
C CYS A 260 5.07 4.88 11.11
N GLY A 261 6.39 4.79 10.90
CA GLY A 261 7.12 3.53 11.09
C GLY A 261 7.08 3.03 12.54
N GLY A 262 7.16 3.94 13.53
CA GLY A 262 6.98 3.60 14.94
C GLY A 262 5.59 3.02 15.23
N LEU A 263 4.53 3.65 14.71
CA LEU A 263 3.15 3.20 14.86
C LEU A 263 2.92 1.83 14.21
N MET A 264 3.46 1.61 13.00
CA MET A 264 3.37 0.32 12.33
C MET A 264 4.07 -0.79 13.12
N THR A 265 5.24 -0.51 13.69
CA THR A 265 5.98 -1.50 14.50
C THR A 265 5.21 -1.89 15.76
N LEU A 266 4.54 -0.95 16.42
CA LEU A 266 3.68 -1.22 17.58
C LEU A 266 2.45 -2.08 17.23
N TYR A 267 1.90 -1.89 16.02
CA TYR A 267 0.75 -2.65 15.52
C TYR A 267 1.09 -4.08 15.09
N ALA A 268 2.32 -4.32 14.64
CA ALA A 268 2.76 -5.41 13.79
C ALA A 268 2.36 -6.83 14.21
N PHE A 269 2.52 -7.17 15.50
CA PHE A 269 2.26 -8.53 16.00
C PHE A 269 0.81 -8.77 16.40
N ILE A 270 -0.01 -7.72 16.50
CA ILE A 270 -1.40 -7.86 16.96
C ILE A 270 -2.23 -8.73 16.01
N PRO A 271 -2.23 -8.52 14.68
CA PRO A 271 -2.93 -9.41 13.74
C PRO A 271 -2.37 -10.84 13.73
N ALA A 272 -1.05 -11.02 13.92
CA ALA A 272 -0.45 -12.34 13.98
C ALA A 272 -0.92 -13.13 15.19
N VAL A 273 -1.03 -12.48 16.36
CA VAL A 273 -1.59 -13.11 17.57
C VAL A 273 -3.04 -13.53 17.36
N LEU A 274 -3.87 -12.68 16.72
CA LEU A 274 -5.26 -13.05 16.41
C LEU A 274 -5.33 -14.22 15.42
N GLY A 275 -4.42 -14.30 14.44
CA GLY A 275 -4.30 -15.44 13.54
C GLY A 275 -3.94 -16.74 14.26
N LEU A 276 -3.04 -16.68 15.26
CA LEU A 276 -2.71 -17.83 16.08
C LEU A 276 -3.86 -18.26 17.01
N ILE A 277 -4.61 -17.31 17.55
CA ILE A 277 -5.84 -17.61 18.31
C ILE A 277 -6.86 -18.31 17.39
N ALA A 278 -6.98 -17.85 16.14
CA ALA A 278 -7.82 -18.52 15.15
C ALA A 278 -7.38 -19.97 14.91
N LEU A 279 -6.09 -20.23 14.78
CA LEU A 279 -5.54 -21.57 14.58
C LEU A 279 -5.86 -22.49 15.77
N ALA A 280 -5.74 -21.97 16.99
CA ALA A 280 -6.03 -22.75 18.21
C ALA A 280 -7.52 -23.09 18.35
N ALA A 281 -8.40 -22.12 18.06
CA ALA A 281 -9.84 -22.27 18.29
C ALA A 281 -10.59 -22.89 17.09
N PHE A 282 -10.11 -22.66 15.87
CA PHE A 282 -10.79 -23.03 14.61
C PHE A 282 -9.81 -23.61 13.57
N PRO A 283 -9.24 -24.81 13.78
CA PRO A 283 -8.15 -25.34 12.96
C PRO A 283 -8.55 -25.71 11.51
N ASN A 284 -9.83 -25.66 11.16
CA ASN A 284 -10.35 -26.11 9.85
C ASN A 284 -11.09 -25.00 9.08
N ILE A 285 -10.64 -23.78 9.17
CA ILE A 285 -11.21 -22.65 8.39
C ILE A 285 -10.27 -22.24 7.25
N GLU A 286 -10.79 -21.49 6.30
CA GLU A 286 -9.94 -20.85 5.28
C GLU A 286 -9.04 -19.81 5.91
N GLU A 287 -7.75 -19.79 5.53
CA GLU A 287 -6.74 -18.89 6.12
C GLU A 287 -7.18 -17.41 6.09
N ASN A 288 -7.71 -16.93 4.96
CA ASN A 288 -8.15 -15.55 4.81
C ASN A 288 -9.36 -15.17 5.69
N SER A 289 -10.08 -16.16 6.21
CA SER A 289 -11.20 -15.96 7.11
C SER A 289 -10.79 -15.88 8.59
N ALA A 290 -9.52 -16.18 8.93
CA ALA A 290 -9.04 -16.30 10.31
C ALA A 290 -9.39 -15.07 11.17
N LEU A 291 -9.08 -13.86 10.72
CA LEU A 291 -9.35 -12.62 11.46
C LEU A 291 -10.86 -12.38 11.63
N ALA A 292 -11.64 -12.59 10.58
CA ALA A 292 -13.08 -12.37 10.62
C ALA A 292 -13.77 -13.41 11.54
N THR A 293 -13.37 -14.67 11.46
CA THR A 293 -13.91 -15.75 12.33
C THR A 293 -13.64 -15.48 13.79
N VAL A 294 -12.40 -15.17 14.18
CA VAL A 294 -12.07 -14.78 15.57
C VAL A 294 -12.93 -13.60 16.01
N SER A 295 -13.11 -12.62 15.13
CA SER A 295 -13.89 -11.44 15.46
C SER A 295 -15.36 -11.75 15.73
N VAL A 296 -15.97 -12.64 14.96
CA VAL A 296 -17.39 -12.99 15.09
C VAL A 296 -17.63 -13.97 16.24
N GLU A 297 -16.75 -14.95 16.41
CA GLU A 297 -16.97 -16.10 17.32
C GLU A 297 -16.40 -15.86 18.71
N LEU A 298 -15.32 -15.10 18.86
CA LEU A 298 -14.64 -14.92 20.13
C LEU A 298 -14.77 -13.53 20.74
N LEU A 299 -15.20 -12.51 19.98
CA LEU A 299 -15.32 -11.17 20.53
C LEU A 299 -16.75 -10.82 20.94
N PRO A 300 -16.94 -10.00 21.98
CA PRO A 300 -18.22 -9.36 22.22
C PRO A 300 -18.70 -8.59 20.98
N PRO A 301 -20.01 -8.62 20.63
CA PRO A 301 -20.50 -8.07 19.37
C PRO A 301 -20.10 -6.62 19.09
N VAL A 302 -19.96 -5.80 20.14
CA VAL A 302 -19.51 -4.40 20.01
C VAL A 302 -18.06 -4.31 19.58
N ILE A 303 -17.18 -5.10 20.21
CA ILE A 303 -15.73 -5.12 19.90
C ILE A 303 -15.52 -5.71 18.51
N ALA A 304 -16.22 -6.78 18.16
CA ALA A 304 -16.23 -7.37 16.84
C ALA A 304 -16.64 -6.34 15.77
N GLY A 305 -17.72 -5.60 16.02
CA GLY A 305 -18.19 -4.56 15.11
C GLY A 305 -17.17 -3.43 14.92
N ILE A 306 -16.53 -2.96 15.97
CA ILE A 306 -15.48 -1.93 15.91
C ILE A 306 -14.26 -2.44 15.13
N LEU A 307 -13.76 -3.63 15.46
CA LEU A 307 -12.60 -4.22 14.79
C LEU A 307 -12.85 -4.41 13.30
N LEU A 308 -13.94 -5.08 12.94
CA LEU A 308 -14.28 -5.35 11.53
C LEU A 308 -14.57 -4.07 10.75
N SER A 309 -15.22 -3.07 11.37
CA SER A 309 -15.39 -1.75 10.75
C SER A 309 -14.06 -1.08 10.48
N GLY A 310 -13.12 -1.15 11.44
CA GLY A 310 -11.77 -0.62 11.28
C GLY A 310 -11.03 -1.28 10.12
N VAL A 311 -11.07 -2.62 10.02
CA VAL A 311 -10.41 -3.36 8.94
C VAL A 311 -11.04 -3.08 7.57
N ILE A 312 -12.37 -3.13 7.46
CA ILE A 312 -13.08 -2.79 6.21
C ILE A 312 -12.71 -1.37 5.76
N SER A 313 -12.68 -0.44 6.70
CA SER A 313 -12.37 0.94 6.39
C SER A 313 -10.91 1.13 5.96
N ALA A 314 -9.96 0.43 6.59
CA ALA A 314 -8.56 0.44 6.18
C ALA A 314 -8.36 -0.11 4.77
N THR A 315 -9.06 -1.21 4.44
CA THR A 315 -9.01 -1.76 3.08
C THR A 315 -9.63 -0.80 2.06
N LEU A 316 -10.75 -0.15 2.40
CA LEU A 316 -11.39 0.85 1.54
C LEU A 316 -10.48 2.08 1.33
N SER A 317 -9.82 2.57 2.39
CA SER A 317 -8.88 3.68 2.31
C SER A 317 -7.68 3.35 1.42
N SER A 318 -7.02 2.21 1.66
CA SER A 318 -5.90 1.76 0.85
C SER A 318 -6.30 1.56 -0.62
N ALA A 319 -7.47 0.97 -0.88
CA ALA A 319 -8.00 0.79 -2.23
C ALA A 319 -8.27 2.12 -2.93
N SER A 320 -8.92 3.07 -2.22
CA SER A 320 -9.22 4.39 -2.78
C SER A 320 -7.94 5.19 -3.05
N GLY A 321 -6.94 5.09 -2.17
CA GLY A 321 -5.62 5.67 -2.39
C GLY A 321 -4.94 5.14 -3.65
N ASN A 322 -4.96 3.83 -3.88
CA ASN A 322 -4.42 3.19 -5.08
C ASN A 322 -5.19 3.60 -6.35
N LEU A 323 -6.52 3.63 -6.31
CA LEU A 323 -7.34 4.06 -7.46
C LEU A 323 -7.13 5.54 -7.82
N LEU A 324 -6.98 6.42 -6.81
CA LEU A 324 -6.65 7.82 -7.03
C LEU A 324 -5.22 7.99 -7.56
N ALA A 325 -4.27 7.18 -7.11
CA ALA A 325 -2.92 7.15 -7.65
C ALA A 325 -2.93 6.79 -9.13
N VAL A 326 -3.69 5.76 -9.53
CA VAL A 326 -3.87 5.40 -10.95
C VAL A 326 -4.47 6.55 -11.75
N ALA A 327 -5.52 7.19 -11.23
CA ALA A 327 -6.15 8.32 -11.92
C ALA A 327 -5.17 9.48 -12.09
N SER A 328 -4.39 9.82 -11.05
CA SER A 328 -3.38 10.89 -11.12
C SER A 328 -2.28 10.58 -12.14
N VAL A 329 -1.73 9.37 -12.10
CA VAL A 329 -0.68 8.92 -13.05
C VAL A 329 -1.22 8.90 -14.46
N TYR A 330 -2.44 8.37 -14.68
CA TYR A 330 -3.02 8.35 -16.01
C TYR A 330 -3.19 9.77 -16.58
N ILE A 331 -3.79 10.66 -15.83
CA ILE A 331 -4.08 12.03 -16.30
C ILE A 331 -2.78 12.81 -16.55
N LYS A 332 -1.90 12.86 -15.54
CA LYS A 332 -0.69 13.71 -15.59
C LYS A 332 0.40 13.13 -16.48
N ASP A 333 0.56 11.83 -16.52
CA ASP A 333 1.70 11.19 -17.17
C ASP A 333 1.34 10.52 -18.49
N VAL A 334 0.22 9.80 -18.57
CA VAL A 334 -0.16 9.08 -19.81
C VAL A 334 -0.92 10.01 -20.75
N HIS A 335 -2.02 10.61 -20.29
CA HIS A 335 -2.87 11.45 -21.13
C HIS A 335 -2.09 12.66 -21.69
N THR A 336 -1.42 13.43 -20.83
CA THR A 336 -0.67 14.61 -21.22
C THR A 336 0.48 14.28 -22.17
N ASN A 337 1.16 13.14 -21.99
CA ASN A 337 2.24 12.70 -22.89
C ASN A 337 1.74 12.27 -24.26
N ILE A 338 0.59 11.57 -24.34
CA ILE A 338 0.03 11.05 -25.59
C ILE A 338 -0.65 12.18 -26.37
N PHE A 339 -1.58 12.88 -25.72
CA PHE A 339 -2.41 13.88 -26.40
C PHE A 339 -1.79 15.27 -26.42
N LYS A 340 -0.68 15.50 -25.69
CA LYS A 340 0.04 16.78 -25.60
C LYS A 340 -0.88 17.97 -25.21
N LYS A 341 -1.93 17.70 -24.47
CA LYS A 341 -2.94 18.67 -24.06
C LYS A 341 -3.30 18.45 -22.59
N GLU A 342 -3.22 19.50 -21.81
CA GLU A 342 -3.77 19.51 -20.45
C GLU A 342 -5.29 19.57 -20.52
N LEU A 343 -5.94 18.90 -19.58
CA LEU A 343 -7.39 18.94 -19.43
C LEU A 343 -7.77 20.13 -18.56
N GLU A 344 -8.89 20.76 -18.87
CA GLU A 344 -9.53 21.70 -17.96
C GLU A 344 -10.00 20.98 -16.70
N ASP A 345 -10.04 21.65 -15.56
CA ASP A 345 -10.33 21.08 -14.24
C ASP A 345 -11.56 20.17 -14.20
N GLN A 346 -12.66 20.58 -14.83
CA GLN A 346 -13.86 19.74 -14.88
C GLN A 346 -13.73 18.50 -15.76
N ALA A 347 -13.02 18.60 -16.88
CA ALA A 347 -12.72 17.48 -17.75
C ALA A 347 -11.74 16.51 -17.08
N GLU A 348 -10.72 17.03 -16.38
CA GLU A 348 -9.78 16.26 -15.57
C GLU A 348 -10.51 15.45 -14.50
N LEU A 349 -11.44 16.06 -13.77
CA LEU A 349 -12.23 15.39 -12.75
C LEU A 349 -13.12 14.28 -13.32
N LYS A 350 -13.78 14.52 -14.47
CA LYS A 350 -14.61 13.49 -15.14
C LYS A 350 -13.74 12.32 -15.64
N ALA A 351 -12.60 12.62 -16.25
CA ALA A 351 -11.66 11.61 -16.72
C ALA A 351 -11.09 10.79 -15.55
N SER A 352 -10.69 11.44 -14.46
CA SER A 352 -10.20 10.76 -13.25
C SER A 352 -11.24 9.78 -12.68
N ARG A 353 -12.49 10.19 -12.60
CA ARG A 353 -13.60 9.32 -12.16
C ARG A 353 -13.83 8.12 -13.08
N LEU A 354 -13.73 8.32 -14.39
CA LEU A 354 -13.86 7.24 -15.37
C LEU A 354 -12.72 6.21 -15.20
N ILE A 355 -11.48 6.69 -15.03
CA ILE A 355 -10.31 5.83 -14.79
C ILE A 355 -10.46 5.04 -13.48
N VAL A 356 -10.97 5.65 -12.42
CA VAL A 356 -11.28 4.94 -11.16
C VAL A 356 -12.24 3.78 -11.41
N VAL A 357 -13.31 3.98 -12.20
CA VAL A 357 -14.28 2.92 -12.52
C VAL A 357 -13.62 1.81 -13.35
N ILE A 358 -12.92 2.16 -14.43
CA ILE A 358 -12.27 1.18 -15.30
C ILE A 358 -11.24 0.33 -14.51
N THR A 359 -10.38 1.00 -13.74
CA THR A 359 -9.37 0.33 -12.93
C THR A 359 -9.99 -0.52 -11.83
N GLY A 360 -11.04 -0.03 -11.20
CA GLY A 360 -11.76 -0.77 -10.15
C GLY A 360 -12.43 -2.04 -10.68
N VAL A 361 -13.06 -1.98 -11.86
CA VAL A 361 -13.62 -3.17 -12.54
C VAL A 361 -12.49 -4.16 -12.88
N GLY A 362 -11.35 -3.68 -13.38
CA GLY A 362 -10.16 -4.50 -13.62
C GLY A 362 -9.65 -5.17 -12.34
N ALA A 363 -9.62 -4.44 -11.22
CA ALA A 363 -9.21 -4.97 -9.92
C ALA A 363 -10.16 -6.05 -9.39
N ILE A 364 -11.48 -5.90 -9.59
CA ILE A 364 -12.47 -6.96 -9.29
C ILE A 364 -12.12 -8.22 -10.10
N GLY A 365 -11.83 -8.08 -11.40
CA GLY A 365 -11.39 -9.17 -12.25
C GLY A 365 -10.15 -9.88 -11.69
N ILE A 366 -9.11 -9.13 -11.31
CA ILE A 366 -7.89 -9.69 -10.71
C ILE A 366 -8.23 -10.45 -9.42
N SER A 367 -9.06 -9.89 -8.53
CA SER A 367 -9.49 -10.56 -7.29
C SER A 367 -10.22 -11.87 -7.51
N LEU A 368 -11.00 -11.98 -8.58
CA LEU A 368 -11.72 -13.21 -8.93
C LEU A 368 -10.77 -14.33 -9.40
N PHE A 369 -9.63 -13.95 -10.02
CA PHE A 369 -8.62 -14.91 -10.47
C PHE A 369 -7.60 -15.28 -9.39
N SER A 370 -7.22 -14.33 -8.52
CA SER A 370 -6.23 -14.53 -7.46
C SER A 370 -6.76 -14.03 -6.11
N GLN A 371 -7.04 -14.98 -5.22
CA GLN A 371 -7.57 -14.70 -3.88
C GLN A 371 -6.48 -14.65 -2.81
N GLN A 372 -5.21 -14.79 -3.20
CA GLN A 372 -4.07 -14.75 -2.28
C GLN A 372 -3.65 -13.28 -2.00
N ILE A 373 -3.80 -12.85 -0.75
CA ILE A 373 -3.58 -11.45 -0.35
C ILE A 373 -2.08 -11.09 -0.40
N ILE A 374 -1.23 -11.72 0.42
CA ILE A 374 0.19 -11.37 0.51
C ILE A 374 0.99 -11.68 -0.76
N PRO A 375 0.85 -12.85 -1.41
CA PRO A 375 1.57 -13.11 -2.66
C PRO A 375 1.25 -12.10 -3.77
N LEU A 376 -0.02 -11.76 -3.96
CA LEU A 376 -0.41 -10.74 -4.95
C LEU A 376 0.13 -9.34 -4.60
N LEU A 377 0.20 -9.03 -3.32
CA LEU A 377 0.75 -7.76 -2.82
C LEU A 377 2.27 -7.67 -3.07
N VAL A 378 3.02 -8.73 -2.76
CA VAL A 378 4.47 -8.81 -3.02
C VAL A 378 4.75 -8.71 -4.52
N PHE A 379 3.97 -9.40 -5.36
CA PHE A 379 4.07 -9.31 -6.82
C PHE A 379 3.84 -7.88 -7.33
N ALA A 380 2.81 -7.20 -6.86
CA ALA A 380 2.52 -5.81 -7.22
C ALA A 380 3.65 -4.86 -6.80
N PHE A 381 4.20 -5.05 -5.60
CA PHE A 381 5.34 -4.30 -5.10
C PHE A 381 6.60 -4.52 -5.94
N THR A 382 6.83 -5.77 -6.37
CA THR A 382 7.95 -6.12 -7.25
C THR A 382 7.85 -5.38 -8.59
N ILE A 383 6.69 -5.43 -9.27
CA ILE A 383 6.50 -4.77 -10.57
C ILE A 383 6.81 -3.27 -10.50
N ARG A 384 6.30 -2.58 -9.50
CA ARG A 384 6.44 -1.11 -9.44
C ARG A 384 7.82 -0.64 -8.98
N SER A 385 8.58 -1.51 -8.28
CA SER A 385 9.83 -1.10 -7.63
C SER A 385 11.07 -1.47 -8.42
N THR A 386 11.12 -2.67 -8.99
CA THR A 386 12.36 -3.23 -9.58
C THR A 386 13.01 -2.38 -10.67
N GLY A 387 12.20 -1.79 -11.55
CA GLY A 387 12.71 -0.89 -12.58
C GLY A 387 12.84 0.56 -12.10
N PRO A 388 11.76 1.20 -11.68
CA PRO A 388 11.74 2.62 -11.34
C PRO A 388 12.62 3.03 -10.16
N PHE A 389 12.94 2.12 -9.23
CA PHE A 389 13.64 2.44 -7.99
C PHE A 389 14.97 3.18 -8.19
N ALA A 390 15.90 2.60 -8.97
CA ALA A 390 17.20 3.23 -9.18
C ALA A 390 17.07 4.56 -9.92
N ALA A 391 16.25 4.62 -10.97
CA ALA A 391 16.03 5.84 -11.74
C ALA A 391 15.43 6.95 -10.87
N TYR A 392 14.40 6.65 -10.07
CA TYR A 392 13.75 7.63 -9.23
C TYR A 392 14.66 8.09 -8.07
N LEU A 393 15.21 7.15 -7.30
CA LEU A 393 16.02 7.46 -6.14
C LEU A 393 17.30 8.20 -6.52
N LEU A 394 18.08 7.68 -7.46
CA LEU A 394 19.29 8.34 -7.91
C LEU A 394 19.01 9.61 -8.71
N GLY A 395 17.85 9.69 -9.37
CA GLY A 395 17.37 10.92 -9.99
C GLY A 395 17.11 12.05 -9.02
N LEU A 396 16.71 11.73 -7.77
CA LEU A 396 16.56 12.72 -6.70
C LEU A 396 17.87 13.04 -6.00
N LEU A 397 18.74 12.05 -5.77
CA LEU A 397 19.91 12.18 -4.89
C LEU A 397 21.19 12.59 -5.64
N VAL A 398 21.32 12.26 -6.93
CA VAL A 398 22.55 12.46 -7.70
C VAL A 398 22.35 13.51 -8.78
N GLU A 399 23.19 14.54 -8.78
CA GLU A 399 23.09 15.63 -9.76
C GLU A 399 23.51 15.20 -11.17
N ARG A 400 24.65 14.49 -11.26
CA ARG A 400 25.26 14.09 -12.54
C ARG A 400 24.79 12.72 -12.98
N VAL A 401 23.65 12.67 -13.63
CA VAL A 401 23.07 11.45 -14.25
C VAL A 401 22.73 11.68 -15.72
N THR A 402 22.68 10.61 -16.49
CA THR A 402 22.35 10.67 -17.92
C THR A 402 20.97 10.10 -18.19
N LYS A 403 20.35 10.53 -19.30
CA LYS A 403 18.98 10.10 -19.65
C LYS A 403 18.89 8.60 -19.92
N ASN A 404 19.89 8.05 -20.63
CA ASN A 404 19.85 6.63 -20.98
C ASN A 404 20.14 5.72 -19.79
N ALA A 405 20.90 6.19 -18.78
CA ALA A 405 21.09 5.43 -17.54
C ALA A 405 19.76 5.18 -16.82
N GLY A 406 18.91 6.21 -16.73
CA GLY A 406 17.57 6.05 -16.17
C GLY A 406 16.69 5.11 -16.98
N LEU A 407 16.61 5.28 -18.29
CA LEU A 407 15.79 4.44 -19.17
C LEU A 407 16.26 2.97 -19.13
N ALA A 408 17.56 2.73 -19.29
CA ALA A 408 18.12 1.38 -19.27
C ALA A 408 17.87 0.68 -17.93
N SER A 409 18.05 1.40 -16.81
CA SER A 409 17.82 0.83 -15.48
C SER A 409 16.35 0.42 -15.27
N ILE A 410 15.39 1.22 -15.74
CA ILE A 410 13.97 0.88 -15.67
C ILE A 410 13.69 -0.41 -16.45
N ILE A 411 14.15 -0.49 -17.71
CA ILE A 411 13.90 -1.65 -18.57
C ILE A 411 14.55 -2.91 -17.99
N VAL A 412 15.85 -2.86 -17.70
CA VAL A 412 16.59 -4.04 -17.22
C VAL A 412 16.07 -4.49 -15.85
N GLY A 413 15.85 -3.57 -14.92
CA GLY A 413 15.32 -3.91 -13.59
C GLY A 413 13.94 -4.56 -13.67
N THR A 414 13.05 -4.04 -14.51
CA THR A 414 11.72 -4.60 -14.70
C THR A 414 11.78 -6.00 -15.34
N VAL A 415 12.56 -6.17 -16.42
CA VAL A 415 12.70 -7.47 -17.09
C VAL A 415 13.27 -8.52 -16.15
N VAL A 416 14.37 -8.19 -15.44
CA VAL A 416 14.99 -9.12 -14.48
C VAL A 416 14.03 -9.44 -13.34
N GLY A 417 13.35 -8.43 -12.76
CA GLY A 417 12.40 -8.65 -11.67
C GLY A 417 11.23 -9.54 -12.07
N ILE A 418 10.59 -9.29 -13.21
CA ILE A 418 9.47 -10.11 -13.70
C ILE A 418 9.96 -11.54 -14.04
N THR A 419 11.09 -11.66 -14.72
CA THR A 419 11.63 -12.98 -15.07
C THR A 419 11.96 -13.79 -13.81
N TRP A 420 12.54 -13.16 -12.78
CA TRP A 420 12.87 -13.82 -11.53
C TRP A 420 11.64 -14.28 -10.76
N GLU A 421 10.57 -13.49 -10.79
CA GLU A 421 9.27 -13.86 -10.19
C GLU A 421 8.63 -15.03 -10.93
N ILE A 422 8.64 -15.03 -12.28
CA ILE A 422 8.12 -16.14 -13.10
C ILE A 422 8.90 -17.43 -12.83
N LEU A 423 10.19 -17.34 -12.52
CA LEU A 423 11.02 -18.48 -12.12
C LEU A 423 10.83 -18.89 -10.65
N GLU A 424 9.81 -18.37 -9.96
CA GLU A 424 9.46 -18.68 -8.58
C GLU A 424 10.59 -18.40 -7.58
N ASN A 425 11.27 -17.26 -7.77
CA ASN A 425 12.31 -16.77 -6.86
C ASN A 425 13.45 -17.78 -6.62
N PRO A 426 14.26 -18.12 -7.65
CA PRO A 426 15.36 -19.09 -7.54
C PRO A 426 16.28 -18.80 -6.36
N PHE A 427 16.80 -19.86 -5.75
CA PHE A 427 17.67 -19.79 -4.57
C PHE A 427 17.06 -19.11 -3.35
N GLY A 428 15.74 -18.93 -3.32
CA GLY A 428 15.03 -18.24 -2.24
C GLY A 428 15.28 -16.71 -2.20
N ILE A 429 15.84 -16.14 -3.28
CA ILE A 429 16.08 -14.69 -3.38
C ILE A 429 14.84 -14.03 -3.98
N MET A 430 14.28 -13.07 -3.28
CA MET A 430 13.09 -12.35 -3.75
C MET A 430 13.37 -11.57 -5.04
N ALA A 431 12.43 -11.62 -5.99
CA ALA A 431 12.53 -10.95 -7.28
C ALA A 431 12.79 -9.44 -7.18
N VAL A 432 12.26 -8.79 -6.13
CA VAL A 432 12.54 -7.36 -5.89
C VAL A 432 14.03 -7.09 -5.67
N ILE A 433 14.74 -7.97 -4.95
CA ILE A 433 16.18 -7.82 -4.68
C ILE A 433 16.95 -7.96 -5.99
N MET A 434 16.66 -9.00 -6.78
CA MET A 434 17.35 -9.24 -8.05
C MET A 434 17.07 -8.15 -9.08
N GLY A 435 15.81 -7.79 -9.28
CA GLY A 435 15.43 -6.78 -10.24
C GLY A 435 15.95 -5.39 -9.87
N SER A 436 15.87 -4.99 -8.61
CA SER A 436 16.39 -3.68 -8.17
C SER A 436 17.90 -3.62 -8.16
N SER A 437 18.59 -4.72 -7.83
CA SER A 437 20.05 -4.81 -7.97
C SER A 437 20.49 -4.68 -9.43
N ALA A 438 19.80 -5.36 -10.34
CA ALA A 438 20.03 -5.24 -11.77
C ALA A 438 19.77 -3.80 -12.27
N SER A 439 18.69 -3.18 -11.80
CA SER A 439 18.37 -1.77 -12.10
C SER A 439 19.49 -0.84 -11.62
N LEU A 440 19.93 -0.99 -10.36
CA LEU A 440 20.99 -0.16 -9.77
C LEU A 440 22.33 -0.34 -10.50
N ILE A 441 22.76 -1.57 -10.74
CA ILE A 441 24.01 -1.87 -11.44
C ILE A 441 23.95 -1.28 -12.87
N THR A 442 22.86 -1.51 -13.59
CA THR A 442 22.69 -0.98 -14.94
C THR A 442 22.74 0.55 -14.94
N PHE A 443 22.07 1.20 -13.98
CA PHE A 443 22.11 2.65 -13.84
C PHE A 443 23.53 3.15 -13.66
N LEU A 444 24.27 2.59 -12.70
CA LEU A 444 25.64 3.02 -12.38
C LEU A 444 26.60 2.80 -13.55
N VAL A 445 26.53 1.63 -14.19
CA VAL A 445 27.40 1.29 -15.33
C VAL A 445 27.12 2.19 -16.53
N VAL A 446 25.87 2.32 -16.94
CA VAL A 446 25.51 3.15 -18.10
C VAL A 446 25.84 4.62 -17.84
N ASN A 447 25.50 5.12 -16.62
CA ASN A 447 25.82 6.49 -16.24
C ASN A 447 27.32 6.78 -16.28
N GLN A 448 28.14 5.87 -15.73
CA GLN A 448 29.61 6.00 -15.73
C GLN A 448 30.18 6.02 -17.16
N ILE A 449 29.69 5.11 -18.04
CA ILE A 449 30.15 5.03 -19.44
C ILE A 449 29.80 6.31 -20.18
N GLU A 450 28.57 6.79 -20.05
CA GLU A 450 28.07 7.96 -20.77
C GLU A 450 28.76 9.25 -20.29
N LEU A 451 28.95 9.42 -18.96
CA LEU A 451 29.69 10.57 -18.44
C LEU A 451 31.14 10.59 -18.93
N ARG A 452 31.81 9.42 -19.03
CA ARG A 452 33.17 9.34 -19.63
C ARG A 452 33.22 9.66 -21.11
N ARG A 453 32.10 9.43 -21.85
CA ARG A 453 31.97 9.75 -23.26
C ARG A 453 31.53 11.20 -23.50
N GLY A 454 31.33 12.00 -22.45
CA GLY A 454 30.91 13.40 -22.57
C GLY A 454 29.44 13.59 -22.93
N VAL A 455 28.57 12.58 -22.66
CA VAL A 455 27.14 12.70 -22.87
C VAL A 455 26.56 13.72 -21.88
N ASP A 456 25.63 14.52 -22.35
CA ASP A 456 24.99 15.57 -21.56
C ASP A 456 24.31 15.04 -20.29
N ILE A 457 24.49 15.78 -19.21
CA ILE A 457 23.83 15.53 -17.93
C ILE A 457 22.32 15.78 -18.07
N ALA A 458 21.53 14.88 -17.53
CA ALA A 458 20.08 15.01 -17.50
C ALA A 458 19.63 16.26 -16.70
N PRO A 459 18.50 16.90 -17.07
CA PRO A 459 17.93 18.03 -16.34
C PRO A 459 17.73 17.68 -14.84
N THR A 460 17.64 18.70 -13.98
CA THR A 460 17.34 18.49 -12.56
C THR A 460 15.92 17.91 -12.33
N ALA A 461 15.75 17.13 -11.26
CA ALA A 461 14.46 16.66 -10.80
C ALA A 461 13.61 17.78 -10.15
N TYR A 462 14.29 18.83 -9.70
CA TYR A 462 13.71 19.94 -8.94
C TYR A 462 13.22 21.06 -9.86
N PRO A 463 12.19 21.82 -9.44
CA PRO A 463 11.80 23.04 -10.14
C PRO A 463 13.01 23.99 -10.24
N LYS A 464 13.12 24.72 -11.34
CA LYS A 464 14.06 25.85 -11.42
C LYS A 464 13.55 26.93 -10.49
N GLU A 465 14.44 27.49 -9.67
CA GLU A 465 14.16 28.68 -8.85
C GLU A 465 13.79 29.87 -9.72
#